data_0b3ccde21f9c716ae9a0ee7207569871
#
_entry.id   0b3ccde21f9c716ae9a0ee7207569871
#
_cell.length_a   1.000
_cell.length_b   1.000
_cell.length_c   1.000
_cell.angle_alpha   90.00
_cell.angle_beta   90.00
_cell.angle_gamma   90.00
#
_symmetry.space_group_name_H-M   'P 1'
#
loop_
_entity.id
_entity.type
_entity.pdbx_description
1 polymer ?
#
loop_
_entity_poly.entity_id
_entity_poly.type
_entity_poly.pdbx_seq_one_letter_code
_entity_poly.pdbx_strand_id
1 'polypeptide(L)'
;MSIISIEKATILDAEKLTELMTKTFDEEVKRWLYGQGDVIDYNIQPPGYSSVEMMRYSIDELDCYKVIMDEKITGGIIVTISGKSYGRIDRIFVDPIYQGNGIGSHVIKLIEEEYPNVRIWDLETSSRQLNNHHFYKKMGYEIIFKSEDEYCYVKRITVES
;
A
#
# COMPACT_ATOMS: atom_id res chain seq x y z
N MET A 1 9.89 12.28 19.04
CA MET A 1 9.30 11.14 18.32
C MET A 1 8.24 11.62 17.35
N SER A 2 8.33 11.16 16.12
CA SER A 2 7.34 11.52 15.10
C SER A 2 6.05 10.73 15.31
N ILE A 3 4.94 11.44 15.25
CA ILE A 3 3.61 10.82 15.32
C ILE A 3 3.14 10.54 13.89
N ILE A 4 2.77 9.30 13.63
CA ILE A 4 2.25 8.87 12.34
C ILE A 4 0.75 8.64 12.49
N SER A 5 -0.02 9.25 11.58
CA SER A 5 -1.48 9.08 11.55
C SER A 5 -1.96 8.87 10.12
N ILE A 6 -3.20 8.39 9.98
CA ILE A 6 -3.88 8.31 8.70
C ILE A 6 -5.16 9.12 8.78
N GLU A 7 -5.49 9.79 7.68
CA GLU A 7 -6.73 10.55 7.55
C GLU A 7 -7.34 10.27 6.19
N LYS A 8 -8.67 10.25 6.12
CA LYS A 8 -9.36 10.12 4.83
C LYS A 8 -8.88 11.21 3.88
N ALA A 9 -8.46 10.81 2.69
CA ALA A 9 -8.05 11.76 1.67
C ALA A 9 -9.28 12.48 1.10
N THR A 10 -9.09 13.73 0.72
CA THR A 10 -10.10 14.52 0.01
C THR A 10 -9.58 14.79 -1.40
N ILE A 11 -10.47 15.30 -2.26
CA ILE A 11 -10.13 15.65 -3.64
C ILE A 11 -8.98 16.66 -3.70
N LEU A 12 -8.83 17.49 -2.67
CA LEU A 12 -7.72 18.45 -2.57
C LEU A 12 -6.35 17.76 -2.41
N ASP A 13 -6.34 16.53 -1.97
CA ASP A 13 -5.11 15.76 -1.78
C ASP A 13 -4.68 14.98 -3.03
N ALA A 14 -5.52 14.94 -4.07
CA ALA A 14 -5.32 14.07 -5.22
C ALA A 14 -3.97 14.29 -5.93
N GLU A 15 -3.60 15.55 -6.18
CA GLU A 15 -2.33 15.85 -6.87
C GLU A 15 -1.12 15.43 -6.04
N LYS A 16 -1.13 15.74 -4.74
CA LYS A 16 -0.02 15.38 -3.85
C LYS A 16 0.12 13.86 -3.71
N LEU A 17 -0.99 13.16 -3.54
CA LEU A 17 -0.95 11.70 -3.43
C LEU A 17 -0.50 11.05 -4.73
N THR A 18 -0.91 11.58 -5.89
CA THR A 18 -0.45 11.08 -7.19
C THR A 18 1.05 11.28 -7.35
N GLU A 19 1.55 12.45 -6.98
CA GLU A 19 2.99 12.75 -7.01
C GLU A 19 3.78 11.75 -6.17
N LEU A 20 3.33 11.47 -4.95
CA LEU A 20 4.01 10.53 -4.04
C LEU A 20 3.94 9.10 -4.54
N MET A 21 2.78 8.67 -5.06
CA MET A 21 2.64 7.32 -5.61
C MET A 21 3.55 7.14 -6.84
N THR A 22 3.56 8.11 -7.75
CA THR A 22 4.41 8.07 -8.95
C THR A 22 5.88 7.96 -8.57
N LYS A 23 6.33 8.81 -7.67
CA LYS A 23 7.71 8.84 -7.19
C LYS A 23 8.12 7.51 -6.55
N THR A 24 7.24 6.98 -5.70
CA THR A 24 7.48 5.73 -4.98
C THR A 24 7.60 4.55 -5.94
N PHE A 25 6.65 4.42 -6.86
CA PHE A 25 6.63 3.27 -7.78
C PHE A 25 7.71 3.37 -8.85
N ASP A 26 8.05 4.58 -9.32
CA ASP A 26 9.17 4.76 -10.23
C ASP A 26 10.50 4.38 -9.58
N GLU A 27 10.67 4.67 -8.29
CA GLU A 27 11.85 4.27 -7.53
C GLU A 27 11.93 2.74 -7.39
N GLU A 28 10.81 2.07 -7.22
CA GLU A 28 10.74 0.61 -7.15
C GLU A 28 11.14 -0.04 -8.48
N VAL A 29 10.79 0.59 -9.61
CA VAL A 29 11.25 0.13 -10.94
C VAL A 29 12.77 0.18 -11.01
N LYS A 30 13.38 1.25 -10.57
CA LYS A 30 14.85 1.39 -10.58
C LYS A 30 15.50 0.33 -9.71
N ARG A 31 14.90 0.01 -8.57
CA ARG A 31 15.44 -0.95 -7.62
C ARG A 31 15.32 -2.39 -8.11
N TRP A 32 14.16 -2.77 -8.66
CA TRP A 32 13.81 -4.16 -8.91
C TRP A 32 13.78 -4.59 -10.38
N LEU A 33 13.66 -3.65 -11.31
CA LEU A 33 13.60 -3.95 -12.74
C LEU A 33 14.85 -3.50 -13.51
N TYR A 34 15.80 -2.90 -12.82
CA TYR A 34 17.04 -2.46 -13.45
C TYR A 34 17.76 -3.66 -14.10
N GLY A 35 18.15 -3.51 -15.38
CA GLY A 35 18.88 -4.55 -16.10
C GLY A 35 18.03 -5.72 -16.60
N GLN A 36 16.71 -5.66 -16.44
CA GLN A 36 15.81 -6.73 -16.89
C GLN A 36 15.15 -6.45 -18.25
N GLY A 37 15.73 -5.54 -19.05
CA GLY A 37 15.23 -5.21 -20.39
C GLY A 37 13.87 -4.51 -20.34
N ASP A 38 12.96 -4.97 -21.20
CA ASP A 38 11.64 -4.35 -21.37
C ASP A 38 10.56 -5.00 -20.48
N VAL A 39 10.95 -5.59 -19.36
CA VAL A 39 9.98 -6.21 -18.45
C VAL A 39 9.05 -5.16 -17.87
N ILE A 40 7.74 -5.40 -18.01
CA ILE A 40 6.70 -4.58 -17.38
C ILE A 40 6.13 -5.38 -16.22
N ASP A 41 6.13 -4.79 -15.04
CA ASP A 41 5.57 -5.43 -13.85
C ASP A 41 4.41 -4.57 -13.33
N TYR A 42 3.19 -5.05 -13.52
CA TYR A 42 1.98 -4.31 -13.15
C TYR A 42 1.74 -4.26 -11.63
N ASN A 43 2.48 -5.03 -10.85
CA ASN A 43 2.44 -4.92 -9.39
C ASN A 43 3.36 -3.81 -8.89
N ILE A 44 4.39 -3.47 -9.64
CA ILE A 44 5.30 -2.35 -9.34
C ILE A 44 4.78 -1.06 -9.95
N GLN A 45 4.27 -1.15 -11.20
CA GLN A 45 3.67 0.00 -11.89
C GLN A 45 2.25 -0.35 -12.32
N PRO A 46 1.28 -0.35 -11.39
CA PRO A 46 -0.10 -0.68 -11.76
C PRO A 46 -0.68 0.36 -12.72
N PRO A 47 -1.58 -0.06 -13.63
CA PRO A 47 -2.18 0.88 -14.58
C PRO A 47 -2.75 2.09 -13.86
N GLY A 48 -2.42 3.28 -14.35
CA GLY A 48 -2.91 4.54 -13.81
C GLY A 48 -2.20 5.04 -12.55
N TYR A 49 -1.09 4.41 -12.14
CA TYR A 49 -0.39 4.81 -10.90
C TYR A 49 0.10 6.29 -10.94
N SER A 50 0.31 6.85 -12.11
CA SER A 50 0.73 8.25 -12.27
C SER A 50 -0.41 9.17 -12.71
N SER A 51 -1.64 8.68 -12.68
CA SER A 51 -2.82 9.43 -13.14
C SER A 51 -3.55 10.08 -11.98
N VAL A 52 -3.68 11.41 -12.02
CA VAL A 52 -4.50 12.16 -11.05
C VAL A 52 -5.95 11.71 -11.11
N GLU A 53 -6.45 11.39 -12.32
CA GLU A 53 -7.84 10.94 -12.50
C GLU A 53 -8.09 9.61 -11.76
N MET A 54 -7.14 8.68 -11.82
CA MET A 54 -7.24 7.43 -11.08
C MET A 54 -7.17 7.65 -9.57
N MET A 55 -6.38 8.63 -9.13
CA MET A 55 -6.32 8.98 -7.71
C MET A 55 -7.64 9.59 -7.25
N ARG A 56 -8.25 10.46 -8.06
CA ARG A 56 -9.57 11.02 -7.76
C ARG A 56 -10.63 9.93 -7.65
N TYR A 57 -10.60 8.97 -8.56
CA TYR A 57 -11.49 7.81 -8.51
C TYR A 57 -11.29 7.03 -7.19
N SER A 58 -10.05 6.80 -6.81
CA SER A 58 -9.73 6.07 -5.58
C SER A 58 -10.24 6.82 -4.34
N ILE A 59 -10.12 8.13 -4.33
CA ILE A 59 -10.62 8.97 -3.23
C ILE A 59 -12.13 8.94 -3.15
N ASP A 60 -12.82 9.02 -4.31
CA ASP A 60 -14.29 9.09 -4.35
C ASP A 60 -14.97 7.74 -4.15
N GLU A 61 -14.39 6.65 -4.69
CA GLU A 61 -15.07 5.37 -4.79
C GLU A 61 -14.47 4.27 -3.89
N LEU A 62 -13.22 4.42 -3.48
CA LEU A 62 -12.55 3.46 -2.61
C LEU A 62 -12.25 4.13 -1.27
N ASP A 63 -11.62 3.39 -0.36
CA ASP A 63 -11.21 3.94 0.91
C ASP A 63 -9.74 4.36 0.82
N CYS A 64 -9.52 5.64 0.55
CA CYS A 64 -8.19 6.22 0.35
C CYS A 64 -7.81 7.09 1.54
N TYR A 65 -6.65 6.81 2.12
CA TYR A 65 -6.12 7.55 3.26
C TYR A 65 -4.78 8.17 2.93
N LYS A 66 -4.56 9.39 3.40
CA LYS A 66 -3.24 10.01 3.39
C LYS A 66 -2.51 9.65 4.69
N VAL A 67 -1.22 9.43 4.58
CA VAL A 67 -0.34 9.16 5.72
C VAL A 67 0.31 10.48 6.12
N ILE A 68 0.17 10.84 7.38
CA ILE A 68 0.69 12.12 7.90
C ILE A 68 1.75 11.85 8.96
N MET A 69 2.87 12.52 8.82
CA MET A 69 3.95 12.53 9.80
C MET A 69 4.44 13.97 9.95
N ASP A 70 4.44 14.48 11.18
CA ASP A 70 4.87 15.85 11.48
C ASP A 70 4.14 16.89 10.59
N GLU A 71 2.81 16.72 10.47
CA GLU A 71 1.92 17.61 9.71
C GLU A 71 2.14 17.58 8.19
N LYS A 72 2.94 16.65 7.68
CA LYS A 72 3.21 16.49 6.25
C LYS A 72 2.64 15.20 5.72
N ILE A 73 2.12 15.24 4.48
CA ILE A 73 1.69 14.03 3.79
C ILE A 73 2.95 13.31 3.29
N THR A 74 3.16 12.09 3.79
CA THR A 74 4.35 11.28 3.49
C THR A 74 4.05 10.04 2.66
N GLY A 75 2.79 9.76 2.41
CA GLY A 75 2.38 8.60 1.64
C GLY A 75 0.87 8.43 1.64
N GLY A 76 0.43 7.25 1.25
CA GLY A 76 -0.99 6.93 1.23
C GLY A 76 -1.24 5.43 1.29
N ILE A 77 -2.48 5.08 1.57
CA ILE A 77 -2.94 3.69 1.53
C ILE A 77 -4.37 3.68 0.98
N ILE A 78 -4.62 2.77 0.05
CA ILE A 78 -5.92 2.58 -0.57
C ILE A 78 -6.36 1.16 -0.28
N VAL A 79 -7.56 1.02 0.29
CA VAL A 79 -8.11 -0.29 0.64
C VAL A 79 -9.51 -0.44 0.08
N THR A 80 -9.93 -1.68 -0.10
CA THR A 80 -11.30 -2.03 -0.49
C THR A 80 -11.85 -2.97 0.58
N ILE A 81 -13.00 -2.62 1.13
CA ILE A 81 -13.66 -3.44 2.15
C ILE A 81 -14.88 -4.11 1.49
N SER A 82 -14.91 -5.44 1.51
CA SER A 82 -16.00 -6.23 0.94
C SER A 82 -16.85 -6.82 2.06
N GLY A 83 -18.15 -6.50 2.06
CA GLY A 83 -18.99 -6.83 3.18
C GLY A 83 -18.51 -6.08 4.42
N LYS A 84 -18.38 -6.77 5.55
CA LYS A 84 -17.90 -6.15 6.79
C LYS A 84 -16.61 -6.79 7.30
N SER A 85 -16.27 -7.96 6.78
CA SER A 85 -15.21 -8.80 7.35
C SER A 85 -14.03 -9.06 6.45
N TYR A 86 -14.04 -8.59 5.22
CA TYR A 86 -12.96 -8.83 4.27
C TYR A 86 -12.38 -7.50 3.77
N GLY A 87 -11.06 -7.36 3.85
CA GLY A 87 -10.34 -6.18 3.40
C GLY A 87 -9.22 -6.53 2.44
N ARG A 88 -9.01 -5.65 1.48
CA ARG A 88 -7.92 -5.76 0.52
C ARG A 88 -7.10 -4.48 0.56
N ILE A 89 -5.79 -4.63 0.65
CA ILE A 89 -4.88 -3.50 0.51
C ILE A 89 -4.55 -3.38 -0.98
N ASP A 90 -5.13 -2.37 -1.63
CA ASP A 90 -4.93 -2.16 -3.06
C ASP A 90 -3.59 -1.50 -3.37
N ARG A 91 -3.25 -0.48 -2.61
CA ARG A 91 -1.99 0.27 -2.76
C ARG A 91 -1.53 0.76 -1.40
N ILE A 92 -0.22 0.68 -1.17
CA ILE A 92 0.43 1.36 -0.05
C ILE A 92 1.72 1.97 -0.59
N PHE A 93 1.95 3.23 -0.28
CA PHE A 93 3.14 3.92 -0.75
C PHE A 93 3.63 4.93 0.29
N VAL A 94 4.94 5.01 0.44
CA VAL A 94 5.63 5.94 1.33
C VAL A 94 6.70 6.63 0.51
N ASP A 95 6.75 7.96 0.58
CA ASP A 95 7.78 8.75 -0.12
C ASP A 95 9.15 8.14 0.17
N PRO A 96 9.95 7.85 -0.86
CA PRO A 96 11.27 7.24 -0.67
C PRO A 96 12.17 7.94 0.34
N ILE A 97 12.05 9.26 0.50
CA ILE A 97 12.87 9.99 1.48
C ILE A 97 12.52 9.64 2.93
N TYR A 98 11.35 9.08 3.17
CA TYR A 98 10.90 8.67 4.52
C TYR A 98 10.96 7.16 4.74
N GLN A 99 11.34 6.37 3.73
CA GLN A 99 11.44 4.92 3.87
C GLN A 99 12.54 4.54 4.84
N GLY A 100 12.40 3.36 5.47
CA GLY A 100 13.34 2.89 6.48
C GLY A 100 13.06 3.40 7.89
N ASN A 101 11.98 4.14 8.11
CA ASN A 101 11.61 4.71 9.41
C ASN A 101 10.42 4.01 10.06
N GLY A 102 10.04 2.84 9.57
CA GLY A 102 8.92 2.08 10.14
C GLY A 102 7.54 2.61 9.81
N ILE A 103 7.42 3.56 8.89
CA ILE A 103 6.13 4.17 8.52
C ILE A 103 5.17 3.11 7.98
N GLY A 104 5.63 2.26 7.05
CA GLY A 104 4.80 1.22 6.46
C GLY A 104 4.20 0.28 7.50
N SER A 105 5.01 -0.17 8.47
CA SER A 105 4.54 -1.03 9.57
C SER A 105 3.46 -0.35 10.39
N HIS A 106 3.66 0.93 10.69
CA HIS A 106 2.71 1.72 11.46
C HIS A 106 1.38 1.89 10.71
N VAL A 107 1.47 2.17 9.40
CA VAL A 107 0.28 2.35 8.55
C VAL A 107 -0.55 1.07 8.47
N ILE A 108 0.08 -0.09 8.32
CA ILE A 108 -0.63 -1.37 8.31
C ILE A 108 -1.40 -1.58 9.62
N LYS A 109 -0.77 -1.28 10.75
CA LYS A 109 -1.44 -1.39 12.05
C LYS A 109 -2.61 -0.42 12.18
N LEU A 110 -2.43 0.81 11.73
CA LEU A 110 -3.48 1.83 11.78
C LEU A 110 -4.68 1.45 10.91
N ILE A 111 -4.45 0.89 9.72
CA ILE A 111 -5.55 0.50 8.85
C ILE A 111 -6.30 -0.72 9.43
N GLU A 112 -5.61 -1.65 10.06
CA GLU A 112 -6.25 -2.78 10.72
C GLU A 112 -7.12 -2.31 11.90
N GLU A 113 -6.67 -1.29 12.62
CA GLU A 113 -7.43 -0.69 13.72
C GLU A 113 -8.62 0.13 13.23
N GLU A 114 -8.51 0.78 12.07
CA GLU A 114 -9.59 1.57 11.47
C GLU A 114 -10.78 0.69 11.07
N TYR A 115 -10.54 -0.58 10.73
CA TYR A 115 -11.56 -1.52 10.31
C TYR A 115 -11.59 -2.74 11.24
N PRO A 116 -12.01 -2.57 12.49
CA PRO A 116 -11.91 -3.64 13.50
C PRO A 116 -12.78 -4.86 13.22
N ASN A 117 -13.75 -4.75 12.31
CA ASN A 117 -14.61 -5.86 11.93
C ASN A 117 -14.04 -6.74 10.82
N VAL A 118 -12.95 -6.27 10.16
CA VAL A 118 -12.29 -7.04 9.12
C VAL A 118 -11.51 -8.19 9.75
N ARG A 119 -11.75 -9.42 9.27
CA ARG A 119 -11.12 -10.63 9.78
C ARG A 119 -10.08 -11.19 8.85
N ILE A 120 -10.14 -10.83 7.58
CA ILE A 120 -9.17 -11.27 6.58
C ILE A 120 -8.72 -10.07 5.78
N TRP A 121 -7.41 -9.85 5.75
CA TRP A 121 -6.78 -8.87 4.87
C TRP A 121 -5.98 -9.60 3.81
N ASP A 122 -6.11 -9.20 2.55
CA ASP A 122 -5.27 -9.73 1.48
C ASP A 122 -4.57 -8.62 0.71
N LEU A 123 -3.55 -9.03 -0.02
CA LEU A 123 -2.82 -8.15 -0.93
C LEU A 123 -2.02 -8.98 -1.92
N GLU A 124 -1.61 -8.33 -3.00
CA GLU A 124 -0.70 -8.90 -3.97
C GLU A 124 0.53 -8.00 -4.09
N THR A 125 1.68 -8.61 -4.32
CA THR A 125 2.92 -7.88 -4.55
C THR A 125 3.77 -8.61 -5.58
N SER A 126 4.66 -7.88 -6.25
CA SER A 126 5.55 -8.47 -7.24
C SER A 126 6.47 -9.51 -6.59
N SER A 127 6.68 -10.62 -7.30
CA SER A 127 7.66 -11.62 -6.90
C SER A 127 9.07 -11.04 -6.78
N ARG A 128 9.33 -9.93 -7.46
CA ARG A 128 10.64 -9.27 -7.52
C ARG A 128 10.93 -8.37 -6.32
N GLN A 129 9.90 -7.94 -5.59
CA GLN A 129 10.06 -7.00 -4.48
C GLN A 129 10.41 -7.72 -3.18
N LEU A 130 11.67 -8.12 -3.05
CA LEU A 130 12.14 -8.92 -1.91
C LEU A 130 11.93 -8.23 -0.56
N ASN A 131 12.06 -6.91 -0.52
CA ASN A 131 11.80 -6.13 0.69
C ASN A 131 10.32 -6.24 1.12
N ASN A 132 9.40 -6.26 0.16
CA ASN A 132 7.97 -6.41 0.45
C ASN A 132 7.67 -7.80 1.03
N HIS A 133 8.31 -8.85 0.49
CA HIS A 133 8.11 -10.20 1.01
C HIS A 133 8.54 -10.31 2.47
N HIS A 134 9.68 -9.73 2.80
CA HIS A 134 10.17 -9.71 4.16
C HIS A 134 9.24 -8.88 5.07
N PHE A 135 8.82 -7.72 4.58
CA PHE A 135 7.94 -6.80 5.30
C PHE A 135 6.60 -7.44 5.64
N TYR A 136 5.90 -8.01 4.65
CA TYR A 136 4.57 -8.58 4.89
C TYR A 136 4.61 -9.80 5.80
N LYS A 137 5.63 -10.65 5.67
CA LYS A 137 5.82 -11.78 6.58
C LYS A 137 6.01 -11.31 8.02
N LYS A 138 6.81 -10.28 8.22
CA LYS A 138 7.03 -9.67 9.54
C LYS A 138 5.72 -9.11 10.12
N MET A 139 4.83 -8.59 9.27
CA MET A 139 3.54 -8.06 9.69
C MET A 139 2.49 -9.14 9.94
N GLY A 140 2.83 -10.41 9.78
CA GLY A 140 1.92 -11.52 10.04
C GLY A 140 1.16 -12.03 8.83
N TYR A 141 1.53 -11.60 7.62
CA TYR A 141 0.92 -12.08 6.39
C TYR A 141 1.58 -13.37 5.94
N GLU A 142 0.78 -14.26 5.39
CA GLU A 142 1.22 -15.56 4.88
C GLU A 142 0.95 -15.64 3.38
N ILE A 143 1.84 -16.32 2.66
CA ILE A 143 1.67 -16.53 1.21
C ILE A 143 0.64 -17.64 1.00
N ILE A 144 -0.39 -17.34 0.21
CA ILE A 144 -1.39 -18.35 -0.18
C ILE A 144 -1.29 -18.74 -1.65
N PHE A 145 -0.58 -17.95 -2.47
CA PHE A 145 -0.42 -18.24 -3.87
C PHE A 145 0.85 -17.57 -4.39
N LYS A 146 1.59 -18.29 -5.26
CA LYS A 146 2.77 -17.77 -5.95
C LYS A 146 2.64 -18.02 -7.44
N SER A 147 2.92 -17.01 -8.23
CA SER A 147 3.17 -17.17 -9.66
C SER A 147 4.57 -16.67 -9.97
N GLU A 148 4.97 -16.74 -11.22
CA GLU A 148 6.27 -16.22 -11.66
C GLU A 148 6.41 -14.72 -11.36
N ASP A 149 5.32 -13.95 -11.50
CA ASP A 149 5.35 -12.50 -11.40
C ASP A 149 4.76 -11.94 -10.10
N GLU A 150 3.95 -12.72 -9.38
CA GLU A 150 3.10 -12.19 -8.33
C GLU A 150 2.94 -13.15 -7.17
N TYR A 151 2.99 -12.64 -5.95
CA TYR A 151 2.70 -13.39 -4.72
C TYR A 151 1.46 -12.79 -4.06
N CYS A 152 0.56 -13.67 -3.62
CA CYS A 152 -0.64 -13.26 -2.88
C CYS A 152 -0.47 -13.59 -1.41
N TYR A 153 -0.73 -12.60 -0.56
CA TYR A 153 -0.58 -12.68 0.90
C TYR A 153 -1.93 -12.50 1.58
N VAL A 154 -2.10 -13.20 2.69
CA VAL A 154 -3.31 -13.10 3.51
C VAL A 154 -2.90 -13.01 4.99
N LYS A 155 -3.60 -12.18 5.73
CA LYS A 155 -3.51 -12.13 7.18
C LYS A 155 -4.90 -12.35 7.77
N ARG A 156 -5.00 -13.29 8.69
CA ARG A 156 -6.23 -13.57 9.44
C ARG A 156 -6.12 -12.90 10.80
N ILE A 157 -7.11 -12.06 11.10
CA ILE A 157 -7.17 -11.38 12.39
C ILE A 157 -7.97 -12.27 13.34
N THR A 158 -7.30 -12.75 14.38
CA THR A 158 -7.99 -13.52 15.42
C THR A 158 -8.61 -12.56 16.41
N VAL A 159 -9.88 -12.83 16.76
CA VAL A 159 -10.56 -12.09 17.81
C VAL A 159 -10.44 -12.89 19.09
N GLU A 160 -9.82 -12.29 20.09
CA GLU A 160 -9.86 -12.88 21.42
C GLU A 160 -11.28 -12.65 21.97
N SER A 161 -11.94 -13.74 22.27
CA SER A 161 -13.27 -13.71 22.89
C SER A 161 -13.15 -13.41 24.38
#